data_0ba5c665e67e08c4094b0cb92e20d453
#
_entry.id   0ba5c665e67e08c4094b0cb92e20d453
#
_cell.length_a   1.000
_cell.length_b   1.000
_cell.length_c   1.000
_cell.angle_alpha   90.00
_cell.angle_beta   90.00
_cell.angle_gamma   90.00
#
_symmetry.space_group_name_H-M   'P 1'
#
loop_
_entity.id
_entity.type
_entity.pdbx_description
1 polymer ?
#
loop_
_entity_poly.entity_id
_entity_poly.type
_entity_poly.pdbx_seq_one_letter_code
_entity_poly.pdbx_strand_id
1 'polypeptide(L)'
;MNPSPPPSKSTKTTTTATMPFFLRQLITVDTTISYHLYTIAQPLLPHSFLILLELSAYFSFLFIISLALLLIPYTPLTLGLLLDLPLIRFIKFLVCRSRPRYDINTNPAFYYRKQDSFPSGHASRVCLVAALLHLSAEAIIATLVELRSSGTGSVDKWISWDESKTVNFVVGVAWFWAVVTSVSRVVLGRHFFFDVFAGACVGVLEALFVFHFLWF
;
A
#
# COMPACT_ATOMS: atom_id res chain seq x y z
N MET A 1 -65.93 2.87 -6.59
CA MET A 1 -64.87 2.55 -5.63
C MET A 1 -63.56 3.17 -6.12
N ASN A 2 -63.13 4.27 -5.53
CA ASN A 2 -61.88 4.92 -5.90
C ASN A 2 -60.73 4.20 -5.15
N PRO A 3 -59.58 3.88 -5.84
CA PRO A 3 -58.45 3.29 -5.15
C PRO A 3 -57.72 4.35 -4.30
N SER A 4 -57.43 3.94 -3.06
CA SER A 4 -56.65 4.76 -2.10
C SER A 4 -55.22 5.05 -2.63
N PRO A 5 -54.67 6.24 -2.37
CA PRO A 5 -53.32 6.60 -2.78
C PRO A 5 -52.24 5.75 -2.08
N PRO A 6 -51.11 5.46 -2.72
CA PRO A 6 -50.05 4.69 -2.12
C PRO A 6 -49.38 5.46 -0.95
N PRO A 7 -48.86 4.76 0.06
CA PRO A 7 -48.26 5.41 1.23
C PRO A 7 -47.00 6.21 0.80
N SER A 8 -46.94 7.47 1.27
CA SER A 8 -45.79 8.35 1.09
C SER A 8 -44.55 7.71 1.67
N LYS A 9 -43.52 7.51 0.83
CA LYS A 9 -42.18 7.13 1.28
C LYS A 9 -41.64 8.20 2.21
N SER A 10 -41.60 7.88 3.49
CA SER A 10 -40.92 8.67 4.50
C SER A 10 -39.47 8.92 4.04
N THR A 11 -39.19 10.13 3.65
CA THR A 11 -37.85 10.62 3.38
C THR A 11 -37.11 10.60 4.70
N LYS A 12 -36.29 9.56 4.94
CA LYS A 12 -35.35 9.57 6.04
C LYS A 12 -34.46 10.78 5.86
N THR A 13 -34.72 11.81 6.64
CA THR A 13 -33.86 12.97 6.82
C THR A 13 -32.54 12.46 7.38
N THR A 14 -31.58 12.19 6.51
CA THR A 14 -30.22 11.87 6.91
C THR A 14 -29.70 13.14 7.57
N THR A 15 -29.55 13.11 8.87
CA THR A 15 -28.90 14.16 9.67
C THR A 15 -27.48 14.30 9.11
N THR A 16 -27.29 15.24 8.20
CA THR A 16 -25.97 15.70 7.78
C THR A 16 -25.36 16.40 8.99
N ALA A 17 -24.67 15.64 9.82
CA ALA A 17 -23.76 16.20 10.80
C ALA A 17 -22.92 17.23 10.03
N THR A 18 -22.95 18.50 10.47
CA THR A 18 -22.23 19.60 9.84
C THR A 18 -20.73 19.32 9.95
N MET A 19 -20.17 18.68 8.92
CA MET A 19 -18.72 18.45 8.84
C MET A 19 -17.98 19.78 9.04
N PRO A 20 -16.94 19.84 9.89
CA PRO A 20 -16.11 21.02 10.06
C PRO A 20 -15.63 21.53 8.69
N PHE A 21 -15.66 22.83 8.51
CA PHE A 21 -15.28 23.50 7.24
C PHE A 21 -13.91 23.01 6.72
N PHE A 22 -12.93 22.89 7.61
CA PHE A 22 -11.59 22.40 7.29
C PHE A 22 -11.59 20.97 6.72
N LEU A 23 -12.36 20.06 7.32
CA LEU A 23 -12.46 18.67 6.84
C LEU A 23 -13.10 18.61 5.43
N ARG A 24 -14.08 19.46 5.18
CA ARG A 24 -14.72 19.58 3.86
C ARG A 24 -13.73 20.07 2.79
N GLN A 25 -12.89 21.05 3.13
CA GLN A 25 -11.83 21.52 2.22
C GLN A 25 -10.81 20.42 1.93
N LEU A 26 -10.33 19.68 2.95
CA LEU A 26 -9.40 18.58 2.75
C LEU A 26 -9.96 17.50 1.83
N ILE A 27 -11.24 17.13 2.00
CA ILE A 27 -11.89 16.15 1.13
C ILE A 27 -11.98 16.67 -0.31
N THR A 28 -12.27 17.96 -0.50
CA THR A 28 -12.35 18.58 -1.83
C THR A 28 -10.98 18.58 -2.51
N VAL A 29 -9.93 18.99 -1.81
CA VAL A 29 -8.55 18.95 -2.34
C VAL A 29 -8.15 17.53 -2.72
N ASP A 30 -8.39 16.56 -1.83
CA ASP A 30 -8.05 15.16 -2.06
C ASP A 30 -8.78 14.59 -3.28
N THR A 31 -10.08 14.83 -3.41
CA THR A 31 -10.85 14.39 -4.56
C THR A 31 -10.40 15.03 -5.86
N THR A 32 -10.07 16.33 -5.84
CA THR A 32 -9.59 17.06 -7.02
C THR A 32 -8.23 16.55 -7.48
N ILE A 33 -7.26 16.42 -6.58
CA ILE A 33 -5.93 15.89 -6.91
C ILE A 33 -6.05 14.46 -7.46
N SER A 34 -6.82 13.62 -6.79
CA SER A 34 -7.02 12.23 -7.19
C SER A 34 -7.65 12.10 -8.57
N TYR A 35 -8.64 12.94 -8.88
CA TYR A 35 -9.30 12.96 -10.18
C TYR A 35 -8.34 13.43 -11.29
N HIS A 36 -7.55 14.47 -11.05
CA HIS A 36 -6.55 14.94 -12.03
C HIS A 36 -5.49 13.86 -12.31
N LEU A 37 -4.95 13.21 -11.27
CA LEU A 37 -4.01 12.12 -11.44
C LEU A 37 -4.60 10.96 -12.24
N TYR A 38 -5.86 10.59 -11.95
CA TYR A 38 -6.58 9.56 -12.69
C TYR A 38 -6.72 9.94 -14.16
N THR A 39 -7.23 11.12 -14.48
CA THR A 39 -7.53 11.54 -15.86
C THR A 39 -6.28 11.72 -16.73
N ILE A 40 -5.17 12.17 -16.14
CA ILE A 40 -3.91 12.38 -16.87
C ILE A 40 -3.16 11.07 -17.06
N ALA A 41 -3.05 10.25 -16.02
CA ALA A 41 -2.17 9.08 -16.03
C ALA A 41 -2.83 7.82 -16.59
N GLN A 42 -4.15 7.67 -16.45
CA GLN A 42 -4.88 6.50 -16.92
C GLN A 42 -4.73 6.22 -18.43
N PRO A 43 -4.80 7.21 -19.34
CA PRO A 43 -4.60 6.97 -20.76
C PRO A 43 -3.14 6.74 -21.15
N LEU A 44 -2.17 7.14 -20.31
CA LEU A 44 -0.73 7.03 -20.59
C LEU A 44 -0.15 5.67 -20.18
N LEU A 45 -0.77 4.99 -19.21
CA LEU A 45 -0.24 3.76 -18.64
C LEU A 45 -1.07 2.55 -19.07
N PRO A 46 -0.43 1.49 -19.61
CA PRO A 46 -1.12 0.26 -19.96
C PRO A 46 -1.82 -0.35 -18.72
N HIS A 47 -3.10 -0.68 -18.85
CA HIS A 47 -3.88 -1.25 -17.75
C HIS A 47 -3.24 -2.53 -17.19
N SER A 48 -2.66 -3.35 -18.06
CA SER A 48 -1.93 -4.58 -17.67
C SER A 48 -0.75 -4.29 -16.74
N PHE A 49 -0.01 -3.20 -16.98
CA PHE A 49 1.09 -2.77 -16.12
C PHE A 49 0.60 -2.37 -14.72
N LEU A 50 -0.50 -1.62 -14.68
CA LEU A 50 -1.11 -1.22 -13.39
C LEU A 50 -1.62 -2.42 -12.59
N ILE A 51 -2.19 -3.43 -13.25
CA ILE A 51 -2.62 -4.69 -12.62
C ILE A 51 -1.41 -5.50 -12.12
N LEU A 52 -0.31 -5.54 -12.87
CA LEU A 52 0.91 -6.23 -12.43
C LEU A 52 1.48 -5.60 -11.15
N LEU A 53 1.49 -4.26 -11.07
CA LEU A 53 1.87 -3.55 -9.84
C LEU A 53 0.93 -3.86 -8.67
N GLU A 54 -0.38 -3.96 -8.95
CA GLU A 54 -1.35 -4.37 -7.92
C GLU A 54 -1.06 -5.77 -7.41
N LEU A 55 -0.80 -6.73 -8.31
CA LEU A 55 -0.52 -8.12 -7.97
C LEU A 55 0.78 -8.25 -7.16
N SER A 56 1.83 -7.50 -7.53
CA SER A 56 3.12 -7.53 -6.83
C SER A 56 3.03 -7.09 -5.36
N ALA A 57 2.06 -6.24 -5.02
CA ALA A 57 1.80 -5.76 -3.66
C ALA A 57 0.70 -6.54 -2.93
N TYR A 58 0.26 -7.66 -3.49
CA TYR A 58 -0.77 -8.48 -2.85
C TYR A 58 -0.20 -9.17 -1.59
N PHE A 59 -0.97 -9.12 -0.49
CA PHE A 59 -0.51 -9.70 0.77
C PHE A 59 -0.08 -11.16 0.65
N SER A 60 -0.87 -11.98 -0.04
CA SER A 60 -0.58 -13.40 -0.20
C SER A 60 0.75 -13.65 -0.91
N PHE A 61 1.08 -12.83 -1.93
CA PHE A 61 2.34 -12.95 -2.66
C PHE A 61 3.53 -12.57 -1.79
N LEU A 62 3.46 -11.41 -1.12
CA LEU A 62 4.52 -10.96 -0.20
C LEU A 62 4.68 -11.89 1.01
N PHE A 63 3.57 -12.45 1.52
CA PHE A 63 3.60 -13.38 2.63
C PHE A 63 4.26 -14.71 2.26
N ILE A 64 3.98 -15.25 1.07
CA ILE A 64 4.65 -16.47 0.59
C ILE A 64 6.15 -16.23 0.43
N ILE A 65 6.56 -15.08 -0.13
CA ILE A 65 7.98 -14.72 -0.23
C ILE A 65 8.60 -14.61 1.16
N SER A 66 7.95 -13.94 2.10
CA SER A 66 8.48 -13.78 3.46
C SER A 66 8.56 -15.12 4.19
N LEU A 67 7.61 -16.03 3.96
CA LEU A 67 7.62 -17.37 4.52
C LEU A 67 8.76 -18.22 3.92
N ALA A 68 9.05 -18.09 2.63
CA ALA A 68 10.20 -18.71 2.01
C ALA A 68 11.53 -18.20 2.58
N LEU A 69 11.58 -16.89 2.92
CA LEU A 69 12.72 -16.26 3.59
C LEU A 69 12.83 -16.62 5.08
N LEU A 70 11.77 -17.17 5.72
CA LEU A 70 11.82 -17.71 7.10
C LEU A 70 12.75 -18.91 7.26
N LEU A 71 13.08 -19.60 6.17
CA LEU A 71 14.15 -20.63 6.14
C LEU A 71 15.55 -20.00 6.32
N ILE A 72 15.65 -18.67 6.20
CA ILE A 72 16.77 -17.82 6.57
C ILE A 72 16.31 -17.03 7.80
N PRO A 73 17.10 -16.77 8.85
CA PRO A 73 16.63 -16.18 10.12
C PRO A 73 16.20 -14.70 10.03
N TYR A 74 15.41 -14.35 9.02
CA TYR A 74 14.89 -13.00 8.79
C TYR A 74 13.40 -12.91 9.11
N THR A 75 13.10 -12.81 10.40
CA THR A 75 11.74 -12.68 10.95
C THR A 75 11.10 -11.28 10.81
N PRO A 76 11.82 -10.13 10.65
CA PRO A 76 11.19 -8.80 10.70
C PRO A 76 10.17 -8.57 9.59
N LEU A 77 10.41 -9.05 8.37
CA LEU A 77 9.48 -8.89 7.26
C LEU A 77 8.16 -9.63 7.51
N THR A 78 8.24 -10.87 8.01
CA THR A 78 7.06 -11.69 8.32
C THR A 78 6.25 -11.07 9.45
N LEU A 79 6.92 -10.62 10.52
CA LEU A 79 6.27 -9.93 11.64
C LEU A 79 5.60 -8.63 11.20
N GLY A 80 6.27 -7.83 10.37
CA GLY A 80 5.70 -6.61 9.79
C GLY A 80 4.46 -6.89 8.94
N LEU A 81 4.50 -7.87 8.05
CA LEU A 81 3.35 -8.24 7.23
C LEU A 81 2.18 -8.81 8.06
N LEU A 82 2.47 -9.55 9.12
CA LEU A 82 1.45 -10.04 10.05
C LEU A 82 0.82 -8.90 10.86
N LEU A 83 1.59 -7.87 11.19
CA LEU A 83 1.10 -6.67 11.88
C LEU A 83 0.26 -5.79 10.96
N ASP A 84 0.68 -5.59 9.70
CA ASP A 84 -0.03 -4.74 8.71
C ASP A 84 -1.49 -5.19 8.50
N LEU A 85 -1.75 -6.48 8.43
CA LEU A 85 -3.09 -6.98 8.16
C LEU A 85 -4.15 -6.52 9.18
N PRO A 86 -3.99 -6.81 10.50
CA PRO A 86 -4.97 -6.40 11.49
C PRO A 86 -5.00 -4.88 11.67
N LEU A 87 -3.86 -4.20 11.59
CA LEU A 87 -3.79 -2.75 11.77
C LEU A 87 -4.52 -2.02 10.65
N ILE A 88 -4.25 -2.34 9.40
CA ILE A 88 -4.95 -1.76 8.24
C ILE A 88 -6.45 -2.06 8.31
N ARG A 89 -6.84 -3.29 8.68
CA ARG A 89 -8.27 -3.64 8.83
C ARG A 89 -8.93 -2.85 9.95
N PHE A 90 -8.26 -2.68 11.07
CA PHE A 90 -8.76 -1.92 12.20
C PHE A 90 -8.98 -0.45 11.84
N ILE A 91 -8.00 0.21 11.18
CA ILE A 91 -8.15 1.59 10.73
C ILE A 91 -9.30 1.73 9.71
N LYS A 92 -9.43 0.80 8.76
CA LYS A 92 -10.54 0.77 7.79
C LYS A 92 -11.89 0.67 8.49
N PHE A 93 -12.00 -0.16 9.51
CA PHE A 93 -13.23 -0.31 10.30
C PHE A 93 -13.60 0.99 11.02
N LEU A 94 -12.63 1.74 11.53
CA LEU A 94 -12.88 3.02 12.22
C LEU A 94 -13.29 4.13 11.26
N VAL A 95 -12.64 4.23 10.08
CA VAL A 95 -12.80 5.38 9.18
C VAL A 95 -13.96 5.20 8.20
N CYS A 96 -14.22 3.98 7.73
CA CYS A 96 -15.33 3.63 6.84
C CYS A 96 -15.46 4.56 5.61
N ARG A 97 -14.36 4.98 4.99
CA ARG A 97 -14.35 5.88 3.83
C ARG A 97 -14.73 5.15 2.55
N SER A 98 -15.66 5.72 1.77
CA SER A 98 -16.02 5.17 0.43
C SER A 98 -14.91 5.39 -0.59
N ARG A 99 -14.80 4.47 -1.57
CA ARG A 99 -13.83 4.57 -2.68
C ARG A 99 -14.23 5.61 -3.73
N PRO A 100 -13.25 6.11 -4.52
CA PRO A 100 -13.55 6.94 -5.69
C PRO A 100 -14.52 6.24 -6.65
N ARG A 101 -15.37 7.03 -7.35
CA ARG A 101 -16.37 6.54 -8.30
C ARG A 101 -16.14 7.15 -9.68
N TYR A 102 -14.94 6.99 -10.24
CA TYR A 102 -14.61 7.59 -11.54
C TYR A 102 -15.12 6.75 -12.72
N ASP A 103 -15.29 5.45 -12.52
CA ASP A 103 -15.70 4.51 -13.57
C ASP A 103 -16.84 3.60 -13.09
N ILE A 104 -18.06 4.01 -13.39
CA ILE A 104 -19.29 3.28 -13.02
C ILE A 104 -19.50 2.05 -13.91
N ASN A 105 -18.88 2.01 -15.09
CA ASN A 105 -19.22 1.06 -16.16
C ASN A 105 -18.35 -0.19 -16.22
N THR A 106 -17.18 -0.21 -15.60
CA THR A 106 -16.17 -1.26 -15.86
C THR A 106 -16.24 -2.47 -14.95
N ASN A 107 -16.81 -2.41 -13.75
CA ASN A 107 -16.97 -3.64 -12.96
C ASN A 107 -17.96 -3.52 -11.78
N PRO A 108 -19.18 -4.02 -11.89
CA PRO A 108 -20.16 -4.00 -10.79
C PRO A 108 -19.68 -4.70 -9.51
N ALA A 109 -18.82 -5.72 -9.61
CA ALA A 109 -18.31 -6.45 -8.45
C ALA A 109 -17.42 -5.58 -7.53
N PHE A 110 -16.72 -4.57 -8.08
CA PHE A 110 -15.98 -3.60 -7.29
C PHE A 110 -16.88 -2.59 -6.59
N TYR A 111 -18.08 -2.38 -7.11
CA TYR A 111 -19.06 -1.45 -6.55
C TYR A 111 -19.64 -1.89 -5.21
N TYR A 112 -19.69 -3.21 -4.97
CA TYR A 112 -20.23 -3.79 -3.75
C TYR A 112 -19.24 -3.86 -2.58
N ARG A 113 -17.95 -3.57 -2.78
CA ARG A 113 -16.99 -3.44 -1.69
C ARG A 113 -17.16 -2.10 -0.99
N LYS A 114 -18.12 -2.08 -0.07
CA LYS A 114 -18.46 -0.94 0.79
C LYS A 114 -17.25 -0.44 1.57
N GLN A 115 -17.04 0.91 1.56
CA GLN A 115 -16.48 1.70 2.66
C GLN A 115 -15.15 1.21 3.26
N ASP A 116 -14.16 0.90 2.44
CA ASP A 116 -12.83 0.45 2.90
C ASP A 116 -11.67 1.13 2.15
N SER A 117 -11.87 2.40 1.71
CA SER A 117 -10.83 3.10 0.95
C SER A 117 -9.63 3.49 1.82
N PHE A 118 -9.85 4.03 3.00
CA PHE A 118 -8.80 4.56 3.87
C PHE A 118 -8.39 3.57 4.95
N PRO A 119 -7.09 3.38 5.19
CA PRO A 119 -5.95 3.73 4.35
C PRO A 119 -5.70 2.68 3.25
N SER A 120 -4.79 2.98 2.29
CA SER A 120 -4.42 2.02 1.25
C SER A 120 -3.49 0.92 1.79
N GLY A 121 -3.98 -0.31 1.88
CA GLY A 121 -3.16 -1.44 2.34
C GLY A 121 -2.07 -1.89 1.35
N HIS A 122 -2.18 -1.60 0.04
CA HIS A 122 -1.11 -1.85 -0.90
C HIS A 122 0.05 -0.87 -0.68
N ALA A 123 -0.26 0.43 -0.49
CA ALA A 123 0.75 1.44 -0.20
C ALA A 123 1.46 1.16 1.14
N SER A 124 0.71 0.73 2.17
CA SER A 124 1.30 0.33 3.45
C SER A 124 2.34 -0.77 3.27
N ARG A 125 1.97 -1.88 2.62
CA ARG A 125 2.86 -3.04 2.46
C ARG A 125 4.11 -2.75 1.64
N VAL A 126 3.99 -2.05 0.52
CA VAL A 126 5.17 -1.76 -0.31
C VAL A 126 6.13 -0.80 0.40
N CYS A 127 5.60 0.16 1.16
CA CYS A 127 6.41 1.06 1.97
C CYS A 127 7.01 0.36 3.20
N LEU A 128 6.29 -0.58 3.84
CA LEU A 128 6.81 -1.44 4.89
C LEU A 128 8.03 -2.24 4.38
N VAL A 129 7.89 -2.91 3.23
CA VAL A 129 8.99 -3.71 2.64
C VAL A 129 10.18 -2.84 2.31
N ALA A 130 9.96 -1.71 1.62
CA ALA A 130 11.03 -0.80 1.23
C ALA A 130 11.75 -0.18 2.45
N ALA A 131 10.99 0.19 3.48
CA ALA A 131 11.54 0.77 4.71
C ALA A 131 12.31 -0.28 5.53
N LEU A 132 11.81 -1.51 5.67
CA LEU A 132 12.54 -2.59 6.35
C LEU A 132 13.85 -2.91 5.63
N LEU A 133 13.82 -3.00 4.30
CA LEU A 133 15.04 -3.22 3.51
C LEU A 133 16.04 -2.07 3.69
N HIS A 134 15.55 -0.83 3.71
CA HIS A 134 16.39 0.35 3.95
C HIS A 134 17.04 0.34 5.35
N LEU A 135 16.25 0.07 6.38
CA LEU A 135 16.73 0.00 7.77
C LEU A 135 17.72 -1.15 8.00
N SER A 136 17.55 -2.27 7.25
CA SER A 136 18.42 -3.44 7.32
C SER A 136 19.67 -3.34 6.44
N ALA A 137 19.83 -2.28 5.65
CA ALA A 137 20.88 -2.17 4.61
C ALA A 137 22.28 -2.37 5.18
N GLU A 138 22.61 -1.71 6.30
CA GLU A 138 23.92 -1.82 6.94
C GLU A 138 24.23 -3.25 7.43
N ALA A 139 23.22 -3.92 8.02
CA ALA A 139 23.37 -5.30 8.47
C ALA A 139 23.55 -6.27 7.28
N ILE A 140 22.86 -6.03 6.18
CA ILE A 140 22.99 -6.81 4.93
C ILE A 140 24.39 -6.62 4.35
N ILE A 141 24.89 -5.38 4.29
CA ILE A 141 26.25 -5.08 3.81
C ILE A 141 27.29 -5.82 4.66
N ALA A 142 27.19 -5.71 6.00
CA ALA A 142 28.11 -6.37 6.91
C ALA A 142 28.13 -7.91 6.70
N THR A 143 26.97 -8.51 6.58
CA THR A 143 26.82 -9.96 6.31
C THR A 143 27.41 -10.38 4.97
N LEU A 144 27.22 -9.57 3.91
CA LEU A 144 27.80 -9.85 2.59
C LEU A 144 29.32 -9.78 2.62
N VAL A 145 29.89 -8.78 3.29
CA VAL A 145 31.34 -8.64 3.47
C VAL A 145 31.91 -9.84 4.24
N GLU A 146 31.24 -10.29 5.30
CA GLU A 146 31.66 -11.46 6.09
C GLU A 146 31.62 -12.74 5.24
N LEU A 147 30.54 -12.99 4.50
CA LEU A 147 30.40 -14.15 3.61
C LEU A 147 31.48 -14.16 2.53
N ARG A 148 31.86 -13.00 2.01
CA ARG A 148 32.92 -12.86 1.03
C ARG A 148 34.30 -13.17 1.65
N SER A 149 34.57 -12.67 2.86
CA SER A 149 35.82 -12.89 3.57
C SER A 149 36.02 -14.35 3.99
N SER A 150 34.94 -15.09 4.25
CA SER A 150 34.96 -16.51 4.66
C SER A 150 35.24 -17.49 3.50
N GLY A 151 35.46 -17.02 2.28
CA GLY A 151 35.93 -17.81 1.14
C GLY A 151 34.95 -18.86 0.59
N THR A 152 33.66 -18.77 0.90
CA THR A 152 32.60 -19.62 0.33
C THR A 152 32.24 -19.20 -1.11
N GLY A 153 33.22 -19.07 -1.89
CA GLY A 153 33.55 -18.72 -3.28
C GLY A 153 32.49 -18.70 -4.39
N SER A 154 31.21 -18.81 -4.09
CA SER A 154 30.13 -18.68 -5.10
C SER A 154 29.67 -17.25 -5.29
N VAL A 155 29.88 -16.37 -4.33
CA VAL A 155 29.41 -14.96 -4.34
C VAL A 155 30.27 -14.10 -5.24
N ASP A 156 31.61 -14.35 -5.31
CA ASP A 156 32.55 -13.57 -6.14
C ASP A 156 32.25 -13.60 -7.65
N LYS A 157 31.58 -14.64 -8.14
CA LYS A 157 31.22 -14.75 -9.57
C LYS A 157 30.05 -13.88 -9.97
N TRP A 158 29.18 -13.51 -9.01
CA TRP A 158 27.91 -12.81 -9.28
C TRP A 158 27.92 -11.33 -8.91
N ILE A 159 28.79 -10.93 -7.99
CA ILE A 159 28.89 -9.55 -7.49
C ILE A 159 30.30 -9.03 -7.74
N SER A 160 30.54 -8.50 -8.95
CA SER A 160 31.78 -7.76 -9.25
C SER A 160 31.72 -6.31 -8.76
N TRP A 161 30.61 -5.90 -8.13
CA TRP A 161 30.38 -4.55 -7.62
C TRP A 161 30.63 -4.49 -6.12
N ASP A 162 30.91 -3.31 -5.65
CA ASP A 162 30.98 -2.95 -4.23
C ASP A 162 29.65 -3.32 -3.55
N GLU A 163 29.69 -4.09 -2.48
CA GLU A 163 28.52 -4.59 -1.75
C GLU A 163 27.61 -3.43 -1.33
N SER A 164 28.18 -2.33 -0.87
CA SER A 164 27.45 -1.12 -0.50
C SER A 164 26.67 -0.54 -1.68
N LYS A 165 27.28 -0.45 -2.86
CA LYS A 165 26.59 0.06 -4.07
C LYS A 165 25.46 -0.87 -4.50
N THR A 166 25.67 -2.19 -4.41
CA THR A 166 24.66 -3.18 -4.77
C THR A 166 23.44 -3.08 -3.84
N VAL A 167 23.66 -3.06 -2.52
CA VAL A 167 22.58 -2.95 -1.54
C VAL A 167 21.83 -1.63 -1.69
N ASN A 168 22.54 -0.51 -1.83
CA ASN A 168 21.92 0.80 -2.03
C ASN A 168 21.12 0.87 -3.33
N PHE A 169 21.57 0.23 -4.40
CA PHE A 169 20.80 0.11 -5.64
C PHE A 169 19.50 -0.67 -5.43
N VAL A 170 19.56 -1.82 -4.73
CA VAL A 170 18.37 -2.63 -4.42
C VAL A 170 17.37 -1.86 -3.55
N VAL A 171 17.86 -1.13 -2.54
CA VAL A 171 17.04 -0.23 -1.71
C VAL A 171 16.37 0.84 -2.58
N GLY A 172 17.12 1.46 -3.49
CA GLY A 172 16.56 2.45 -4.43
C GLY A 172 15.46 1.87 -5.32
N VAL A 173 15.66 0.65 -5.86
CA VAL A 173 14.65 -0.06 -6.64
C VAL A 173 13.42 -0.38 -5.81
N ALA A 174 13.57 -0.79 -4.55
CA ALA A 174 12.45 -1.06 -3.64
C ALA A 174 11.61 0.20 -3.36
N TRP A 175 12.25 1.34 -3.12
CA TRP A 175 11.54 2.61 -2.95
C TRP A 175 10.86 3.07 -4.25
N PHE A 176 11.51 2.92 -5.40
CA PHE A 176 10.90 3.21 -6.70
C PHE A 176 9.66 2.35 -6.92
N TRP A 177 9.74 1.03 -6.68
CA TRP A 177 8.60 0.13 -6.74
C TRP A 177 7.48 0.54 -5.78
N ALA A 178 7.82 0.94 -4.54
CA ALA A 178 6.84 1.39 -3.55
C ALA A 178 6.10 2.65 -4.02
N VAL A 179 6.81 3.64 -4.57
CA VAL A 179 6.21 4.88 -5.09
C VAL A 179 5.32 4.59 -6.30
N VAL A 180 5.81 3.85 -7.30
CA VAL A 180 5.07 3.55 -8.53
C VAL A 180 3.82 2.72 -8.23
N THR A 181 3.93 1.72 -7.34
CA THR A 181 2.78 0.92 -6.89
C THR A 181 1.77 1.78 -6.13
N SER A 182 2.22 2.65 -5.25
CA SER A 182 1.34 3.56 -4.50
C SER A 182 0.57 4.50 -5.43
N VAL A 183 1.25 5.12 -6.38
CA VAL A 183 0.64 6.00 -7.40
C VAL A 183 -0.36 5.21 -8.26
N SER A 184 -0.05 3.97 -8.62
CA SER A 184 -0.96 3.12 -9.41
C SER A 184 -2.33 2.94 -8.77
N ARG A 185 -2.43 3.01 -7.42
CA ARG A 185 -3.71 2.90 -6.69
C ARG A 185 -4.65 4.07 -6.96
N VAL A 186 -4.07 5.27 -7.13
CA VAL A 186 -4.83 6.47 -7.51
C VAL A 186 -5.19 6.42 -8.98
N VAL A 187 -4.24 6.04 -9.85
CA VAL A 187 -4.45 5.94 -11.31
C VAL A 187 -5.47 4.88 -11.69
N LEU A 188 -5.57 3.78 -10.92
CA LEU A 188 -6.63 2.78 -11.08
C LEU A 188 -8.00 3.24 -10.50
N GLY A 189 -8.09 4.43 -9.91
CA GLY A 189 -9.33 4.90 -9.27
C GLY A 189 -9.76 4.07 -8.05
N ARG A 190 -8.82 3.34 -7.42
CA ARG A 190 -9.09 2.45 -6.29
C ARG A 190 -9.06 3.16 -4.95
N HIS A 191 -8.25 4.21 -4.85
CA HIS A 191 -7.99 4.99 -3.65
C HIS A 191 -7.86 6.48 -3.98
N PHE A 192 -8.14 7.35 -3.01
CA PHE A 192 -7.78 8.75 -3.09
C PHE A 192 -6.30 8.95 -2.73
N PHE A 193 -5.76 10.10 -3.08
CA PHE A 193 -4.36 10.44 -2.81
C PHE A 193 -4.01 10.35 -1.32
N PHE A 194 -4.86 10.90 -0.44
CA PHE A 194 -4.61 10.83 1.01
C PHE A 194 -4.75 9.44 1.59
N ASP A 195 -5.56 8.54 1.00
CA ASP A 195 -5.62 7.13 1.42
C ASP A 195 -4.27 6.44 1.19
N VAL A 196 -3.63 6.76 0.06
CA VAL A 196 -2.33 6.21 -0.33
C VAL A 196 -1.23 6.79 0.54
N PHE A 197 -1.23 8.10 0.75
CA PHE A 197 -0.26 8.78 1.60
C PHE A 197 -0.31 8.26 3.05
N ALA A 198 -1.51 8.17 3.62
CA ALA A 198 -1.71 7.62 4.96
C ALA A 198 -1.25 6.14 5.05
N GLY A 199 -1.57 5.34 4.03
CA GLY A 199 -1.09 3.96 3.95
C GLY A 199 0.43 3.88 3.93
N ALA A 200 1.10 4.71 3.12
CA ALA A 200 2.56 4.78 3.08
C ALA A 200 3.17 5.15 4.44
N CYS A 201 2.60 6.15 5.12
CA CYS A 201 3.04 6.52 6.47
C CYS A 201 2.88 5.37 7.48
N VAL A 202 1.74 4.66 7.44
CA VAL A 202 1.51 3.49 8.30
C VAL A 202 2.57 2.44 8.05
N GLY A 203 2.85 2.07 6.79
CA GLY A 203 3.86 1.07 6.46
C GLY A 203 5.27 1.43 6.92
N VAL A 204 5.67 2.72 6.81
CA VAL A 204 6.96 3.19 7.33
C VAL A 204 7.00 3.12 8.86
N LEU A 205 5.92 3.52 9.54
CA LEU A 205 5.84 3.45 11.01
C LEU A 205 5.89 2.01 11.51
N GLU A 206 5.23 1.09 10.82
CA GLU A 206 5.30 -0.35 11.12
C GLU A 206 6.72 -0.89 10.93
N ALA A 207 7.42 -0.48 9.86
CA ALA A 207 8.81 -0.88 9.63
C ALA A 207 9.71 -0.40 10.77
N LEU A 208 9.57 0.86 11.19
CA LEU A 208 10.31 1.41 12.32
C LEU A 208 10.00 0.67 13.63
N PHE A 209 8.72 0.37 13.86
CA PHE A 209 8.32 -0.38 15.05
C PHE A 209 8.91 -1.79 15.07
N VAL A 210 8.77 -2.54 13.96
CA VAL A 210 9.32 -3.90 13.85
C VAL A 210 10.84 -3.89 13.99
N PHE A 211 11.52 -2.94 13.34
CA PHE A 211 12.96 -2.84 13.38
C PHE A 211 13.50 -2.52 14.78
N HIS A 212 12.85 -1.61 15.53
CA HIS A 212 13.33 -1.16 16.84
C HIS A 212 12.90 -2.05 17.99
N PHE A 213 11.74 -2.70 17.91
CA PHE A 213 11.14 -3.40 19.06
C PHE A 213 11.07 -4.91 18.90
N LEU A 214 11.11 -5.42 17.66
CA LEU A 214 10.94 -6.85 17.38
C LEU A 214 12.20 -7.48 16.77
N TRP A 215 13.18 -6.68 16.37
CA TRP A 215 14.47 -7.18 15.92
C TRP A 215 15.46 -7.19 17.08
N PHE A 216 15.78 -8.40 17.53
CA PHE A 216 16.86 -8.69 18.49
C PHE A 216 18.02 -9.34 17.75
#